data_25f88a2b858ef5b9c4bcd5f3d07e2c84
#
_entry.id   25f88a2b858ef5b9c4bcd5f3d07e2c84
#
_cell.length_a   1.000
_cell.length_b   1.000
_cell.length_c   1.000
_cell.angle_alpha   90.00
_cell.angle_beta   90.00
_cell.angle_gamma   90.00
#
_symmetry.space_group_name_H-M   'P 1'
#
loop_
_entity.id
_entity.type
_entity.pdbx_description
1 polymer ?
#
loop_
_entity_poly.entity_id
_entity_poly.type
_entity_poly.pdbx_seq_one_letter_code
_entity_poly.pdbx_strand_id
1 'polypeptide(L)'
;LIQPRKDEDPTNINAVFTPQAGGINPMFAQWANRNYPLSMTGAVGLSCTMDKGYDVVPLVVSPVGSWTELETTDFEGEVPVFNPKAGEINQQLPVVLALTRQLNGKEQRILIFGDADWMTTGEFSKSRYYGVANGPLTTLMCSWMADYQYPTYFPRPAQPDNHLKLSYSHEGP
;
A
#
# COMPACT_ATOMS: atom_id res chain seq x y z
N LEU A 1 13.31 1.79 2.71
CA LEU A 1 13.27 0.52 3.45
C LEU A 1 13.73 -0.63 2.57
N ILE A 2 14.44 -1.56 3.18
CA ILE A 2 14.97 -2.76 2.53
C ILE A 2 14.36 -3.99 3.21
N GLN A 3 13.97 -4.96 2.38
CA GLN A 3 13.63 -6.32 2.82
C GLN A 3 14.53 -7.30 2.05
N PRO A 4 15.51 -7.93 2.70
CA PRO A 4 16.41 -8.86 2.00
C PRO A 4 15.64 -10.10 1.56
N ARG A 5 15.68 -10.37 0.26
CA ARG A 5 15.12 -11.57 -0.34
C ARG A 5 16.05 -12.07 -1.44
N LYS A 6 16.13 -13.39 -1.55
CA LYS A 6 16.97 -13.99 -2.58
C LYS A 6 16.36 -13.76 -3.98
N ASP A 7 17.20 -13.28 -4.88
CA ASP A 7 16.85 -13.09 -6.30
C ASP A 7 15.65 -12.13 -6.56
N GLU A 8 15.36 -11.21 -5.62
CA GLU A 8 14.33 -10.20 -5.75
C GLU A 8 14.88 -8.81 -5.46
N ASP A 9 14.20 -7.78 -5.97
CA ASP A 9 14.51 -6.38 -5.66
C ASP A 9 14.36 -6.13 -4.15
N PRO A 10 15.44 -5.79 -3.44
CA PRO A 10 15.41 -5.59 -2.00
C PRO A 10 14.60 -4.36 -1.57
N THR A 11 14.32 -3.42 -2.48
CA THR A 11 13.51 -2.23 -2.21
C THR A 11 12.01 -2.53 -2.22
N ASN A 12 11.60 -3.66 -2.81
CA ASN A 12 10.21 -4.09 -2.83
C ASN A 12 9.85 -4.82 -1.54
N ILE A 13 9.28 -4.12 -0.57
CA ILE A 13 8.85 -4.72 0.69
C ILE A 13 7.44 -5.30 0.61
N ASN A 14 7.23 -6.41 1.30
CA ASN A 14 5.90 -7.01 1.54
C ASN A 14 5.37 -6.53 2.89
N ALA A 15 4.82 -5.33 2.91
CA ALA A 15 4.28 -4.73 4.13
C ALA A 15 3.02 -5.47 4.62
N VAL A 16 2.82 -5.49 5.94
CA VAL A 16 1.75 -6.26 6.58
C VAL A 16 0.89 -5.39 7.48
N PHE A 17 -0.40 -5.74 7.61
CA PHE A 17 -1.30 -5.06 8.54
C PHE A 17 -0.92 -5.32 9.99
N THR A 18 -1.08 -4.30 10.81
CA THR A 18 -0.91 -4.44 12.25
C THR A 18 -2.20 -4.97 12.90
N PRO A 19 -2.10 -5.66 14.05
CA PRO A 19 -3.29 -6.01 14.83
C PRO A 19 -4.11 -4.79 15.27
N GLN A 20 -3.46 -3.63 15.48
CA GLN A 20 -4.09 -2.37 15.88
C GLN A 20 -5.02 -1.79 14.79
N ALA A 21 -4.80 -2.17 13.53
CA ALA A 21 -5.66 -1.77 12.41
C ALA A 21 -7.14 -2.10 12.64
N GLY A 22 -7.43 -3.18 13.38
CA GLY A 22 -8.78 -3.57 13.77
C GLY A 22 -9.50 -2.56 14.68
N GLY A 23 -8.74 -1.79 15.47
CA GLY A 23 -9.29 -0.71 16.30
C GLY A 23 -9.78 0.48 15.49
N ILE A 24 -9.21 0.69 14.31
CA ILE A 24 -9.65 1.73 13.36
C ILE A 24 -10.94 1.27 12.66
N ASN A 25 -10.94 0.06 12.14
CA ASN A 25 -12.11 -0.54 11.50
C ASN A 25 -12.01 -2.07 11.51
N PRO A 26 -13.09 -2.80 11.86
CA PRO A 26 -13.12 -4.26 11.87
C PRO A 26 -12.74 -4.90 10.54
N MET A 27 -12.97 -4.23 9.41
CA MET A 27 -12.57 -4.74 8.10
C MET A 27 -11.05 -4.80 7.95
N PHE A 28 -10.31 -3.87 8.53
CA PHE A 28 -8.85 -3.95 8.53
C PHE A 28 -8.33 -5.14 9.35
N ALA A 29 -9.02 -5.50 10.44
CA ALA A 29 -8.70 -6.70 11.21
C ALA A 29 -8.82 -7.98 10.36
N GLN A 30 -9.83 -8.08 9.50
CA GLN A 30 -9.99 -9.23 8.63
C GLN A 30 -8.80 -9.38 7.65
N TRP A 31 -8.26 -8.28 7.17
CA TRP A 31 -7.10 -8.27 6.30
C TRP A 31 -5.81 -8.62 7.05
N ALA A 32 -5.63 -8.09 8.26
CA ALA A 32 -4.53 -8.47 9.12
C ALA A 32 -4.52 -10.00 9.39
N ASN A 33 -5.67 -10.57 9.70
CA ASN A 33 -5.83 -12.01 9.95
C ASN A 33 -5.57 -12.89 8.71
N ARG A 34 -5.80 -12.38 7.51
CA ARG A 34 -5.53 -13.11 6.26
C ARG A 34 -4.07 -13.06 5.85
N ASN A 35 -3.29 -12.21 6.48
CA ASN A 35 -1.85 -12.02 6.23
C ASN A 35 -1.51 -11.77 4.75
N TYR A 36 -2.39 -11.07 4.01
CA TYR A 36 -2.09 -10.65 2.67
C TYR A 36 -1.14 -9.45 2.69
N PRO A 37 0.03 -9.56 2.04
CA PRO A 37 0.98 -8.46 2.00
C PRO A 37 0.53 -7.35 1.04
N LEU A 38 1.04 -6.15 1.31
CA LEU A 38 1.07 -5.03 0.38
C LEU A 38 2.45 -4.94 -0.25
N SER A 39 2.53 -4.92 -1.57
CA SER A 39 3.76 -4.60 -2.27
C SER A 39 3.97 -3.08 -2.24
N MET A 40 5.09 -2.65 -1.70
CA MET A 40 5.48 -1.24 -1.62
C MET A 40 6.96 -1.11 -2.00
N THR A 41 7.22 -0.63 -3.21
CA THR A 41 8.58 -0.50 -3.76
C THR A 41 9.15 0.87 -3.42
N GLY A 42 10.34 0.92 -2.82
CA GLY A 42 10.96 2.18 -2.44
C GLY A 42 10.31 2.87 -1.22
N ALA A 43 9.51 2.15 -0.45
CA ALA A 43 8.81 2.71 0.71
C ALA A 43 9.77 3.28 1.76
N VAL A 44 9.37 4.38 2.40
CA VAL A 44 10.05 4.96 3.56
C VAL A 44 9.30 4.64 4.84
N GLY A 45 10.04 4.53 5.95
CA GLY A 45 9.45 4.39 7.28
C GLY A 45 8.86 5.72 7.75
N LEU A 46 7.71 5.65 8.41
CA LEU A 46 7.01 6.81 8.96
C LEU A 46 7.16 6.84 10.49
N SER A 47 7.29 8.02 11.05
CA SER A 47 7.22 8.25 12.50
C SER A 47 6.32 9.44 12.80
N CYS A 48 5.65 9.40 13.94
CA CYS A 48 4.84 10.51 14.43
C CYS A 48 5.54 11.14 15.62
N THR A 49 5.93 12.40 15.51
CA THR A 49 6.58 13.17 16.60
C THR A 49 5.60 13.98 17.42
N MET A 50 4.47 14.36 16.83
CA MET A 50 3.39 15.11 17.49
C MET A 50 2.04 14.75 16.87
N ASP A 51 1.10 14.29 17.69
CA ASP A 51 -0.22 13.86 17.25
C ASP A 51 -1.19 15.01 16.95
N LYS A 52 -0.97 16.21 17.52
CA LYS A 52 -1.85 17.38 17.35
C LYS A 52 -3.33 17.07 17.65
N GLY A 53 -3.58 16.18 18.61
CA GLY A 53 -4.92 15.74 19.00
C GLY A 53 -5.53 14.72 18.04
N TYR A 54 -4.72 14.06 17.22
CA TYR A 54 -5.12 12.87 16.47
C TYR A 54 -4.75 11.60 17.23
N ASP A 55 -5.62 10.62 17.17
CA ASP A 55 -5.28 9.24 17.46
C ASP A 55 -4.50 8.71 16.24
N VAL A 56 -3.26 8.30 16.45
CA VAL A 56 -2.35 7.85 15.39
C VAL A 56 -2.15 6.36 15.54
N VAL A 57 -2.53 5.60 14.52
CA VAL A 57 -2.41 4.15 14.51
C VAL A 57 -1.57 3.71 13.32
N PRO A 58 -0.49 2.94 13.55
CA PRO A 58 0.21 2.22 12.50
C PRO A 58 -0.75 1.20 11.86
N LEU A 59 -1.21 1.48 10.64
CA LEU A 59 -2.13 0.61 9.93
C LEU A 59 -1.38 -0.54 9.26
N VAL A 60 -0.27 -0.22 8.62
CA VAL A 60 0.61 -1.16 7.92
C VAL A 60 2.05 -0.90 8.31
N VAL A 61 2.81 -1.97 8.51
CA VAL A 61 4.24 -1.93 8.88
C VAL A 61 5.08 -2.74 7.91
N SER A 62 6.36 -2.41 7.83
CA SER A 62 7.33 -3.23 7.10
C SER A 62 7.43 -4.64 7.71
N PRO A 63 7.83 -5.65 6.94
CA PRO A 63 8.01 -7.00 7.48
C PRO A 63 9.16 -7.06 8.49
N VAL A 64 9.16 -8.12 9.30
CA VAL A 64 10.26 -8.42 10.22
C VAL A 64 11.55 -8.61 9.43
N GLY A 65 12.66 -8.05 9.93
CA GLY A 65 13.96 -8.11 9.27
C GLY A 65 14.19 -7.02 8.22
N SER A 66 13.25 -6.10 8.04
CA SER A 66 13.49 -4.88 7.25
C SER A 66 14.33 -3.88 8.01
N TRP A 67 15.08 -3.06 7.27
CA TRP A 67 15.84 -1.93 7.85
C TRP A 67 15.75 -0.68 6.97
N THR A 68 16.13 0.45 7.55
CA THR A 68 16.35 1.68 6.79
C THR A 68 17.72 1.63 6.14
N GLU A 69 17.80 1.78 4.82
CA GLU A 69 19.06 1.89 4.10
C GLU A 69 19.42 3.34 3.91
N LEU A 70 20.63 3.72 4.29
CA LEU A 70 21.09 5.11 4.24
C LEU A 70 22.37 5.30 3.40
N GLU A 71 23.04 4.23 3.03
CA GLU A 71 24.33 4.27 2.33
C GLU A 71 24.23 3.81 0.86
N THR A 72 23.48 2.72 0.61
CA THR A 72 23.35 2.16 -0.73
C THR A 72 22.28 2.92 -1.51
N THR A 73 22.67 3.49 -2.65
CA THR A 73 21.77 4.20 -3.57
C THR A 73 21.59 3.49 -4.91
N ASP A 74 22.49 2.58 -5.25
CA ASP A 74 22.44 1.74 -6.45
C ASP A 74 22.18 0.27 -6.07
N PHE A 75 20.93 -0.14 -6.14
CA PHE A 75 20.49 -1.50 -5.78
C PHE A 75 20.64 -2.52 -6.92
N GLU A 76 21.05 -2.09 -8.13
CA GLU A 76 21.35 -3.00 -9.24
C GLU A 76 22.77 -3.56 -9.15
N GLY A 77 23.70 -2.75 -8.61
CA GLY A 77 25.12 -3.11 -8.52
C GLY A 77 25.57 -3.62 -7.15
N GLU A 78 24.89 -3.22 -6.09
CA GLU A 78 25.28 -3.51 -4.71
C GLU A 78 24.18 -4.22 -3.94
N VAL A 79 24.56 -5.24 -3.18
CA VAL A 79 23.64 -5.88 -2.23
C VAL A 79 23.68 -5.05 -0.94
N PRO A 80 22.56 -4.43 -0.52
CA PRO A 80 22.52 -3.63 0.69
C PRO A 80 22.81 -4.49 1.92
N VAL A 81 23.63 -3.95 2.83
CA VAL A 81 24.04 -4.64 4.07
C VAL A 81 23.75 -3.73 5.25
N PHE A 82 22.95 -4.21 6.19
CA PHE A 82 22.61 -3.47 7.39
C PHE A 82 23.84 -2.94 8.14
N ASN A 83 23.93 -1.61 8.31
CA ASN A 83 25.01 -0.93 9.00
C ASN A 83 24.49 -0.03 10.12
N PRO A 84 24.43 -0.51 11.37
CA PRO A 84 23.96 0.30 12.50
C PRO A 84 24.85 1.51 12.81
N LYS A 85 26.12 1.52 12.35
CA LYS A 85 27.01 2.66 12.53
C LYS A 85 26.66 3.83 11.62
N ALA A 86 26.00 3.58 10.51
CA ALA A 86 25.45 4.62 9.63
C ALA A 86 24.14 5.22 10.17
N GLY A 87 23.62 4.71 11.28
CA GLY A 87 22.35 5.16 11.86
C GLY A 87 21.14 4.39 11.32
N GLU A 88 21.37 3.29 10.62
CA GLU A 88 20.32 2.43 10.12
C GLU A 88 19.57 1.72 11.24
N ILE A 89 18.27 1.53 11.05
CA ILE A 89 17.36 0.95 12.04
C ILE A 89 16.80 -0.36 11.48
N ASN A 90 17.07 -1.47 12.15
CA ASN A 90 16.50 -2.78 11.83
C ASN A 90 15.34 -3.07 12.78
N GLN A 91 14.15 -2.71 12.35
CA GLN A 91 12.89 -3.00 13.06
C GLN A 91 11.70 -2.88 12.10
N GLN A 92 10.55 -3.37 12.53
CA GLN A 92 9.31 -3.07 11.81
C GLN A 92 8.97 -1.59 11.96
N LEU A 93 8.89 -0.88 10.84
CA LEU A 93 8.56 0.54 10.77
C LEU A 93 7.18 0.74 10.13
N PRO A 94 6.36 1.66 10.65
CA PRO A 94 5.14 2.04 9.99
C PRO A 94 5.42 2.52 8.55
N VAL A 95 4.63 2.04 7.60
CA VAL A 95 4.64 2.50 6.20
C VAL A 95 3.29 3.08 5.79
N VAL A 96 2.23 2.80 6.58
CA VAL A 96 0.94 3.50 6.49
C VAL A 96 0.48 3.87 7.89
N LEU A 97 0.17 5.15 8.10
CA LEU A 97 -0.44 5.65 9.31
C LEU A 97 -1.89 6.05 9.06
N ALA A 98 -2.78 5.64 9.94
CA ALA A 98 -4.15 6.14 10.01
C ALA A 98 -4.27 7.12 11.19
N LEU A 99 -4.80 8.31 10.90
CA LEU A 99 -5.02 9.36 11.89
C LEU A 99 -6.51 9.67 11.96
N THR A 100 -7.04 9.69 13.16
CA THR A 100 -8.44 10.07 13.40
C THR A 100 -8.54 11.11 14.51
N ARG A 101 -9.49 12.01 14.43
CA ARG A 101 -9.89 12.88 15.54
C ARG A 101 -11.33 13.36 15.37
N GLN A 102 -11.93 13.73 16.48
CA GLN A 102 -13.23 14.44 16.49
C GLN A 102 -13.02 15.95 16.43
N LEU A 103 -13.64 16.61 15.46
CA LEU A 103 -13.63 18.05 15.34
C LEU A 103 -15.05 18.57 15.03
N ASN A 104 -15.63 19.38 15.92
CA ASN A 104 -16.98 19.94 15.76
C ASN A 104 -18.07 18.88 15.49
N GLY A 105 -18.00 17.75 16.18
CA GLY A 105 -18.94 16.64 16.04
C GLY A 105 -18.77 15.81 14.75
N LYS A 106 -17.69 16.03 14.00
CA LYS A 106 -17.34 15.25 12.81
C LYS A 106 -16.00 14.55 13.02
N GLU A 107 -15.93 13.31 12.57
CA GLU A 107 -14.67 12.59 12.54
C GLU A 107 -13.85 13.00 11.33
N GLN A 108 -12.62 13.42 11.59
CA GLN A 108 -11.60 13.61 10.53
C GLN A 108 -10.75 12.36 10.41
N ARG A 109 -10.46 11.96 9.19
CA ARG A 109 -9.66 10.78 8.86
C ARG A 109 -8.58 11.16 7.88
N ILE A 110 -7.36 10.73 8.15
CA ILE A 110 -6.20 10.94 7.27
C ILE A 110 -5.46 9.60 7.16
N LEU A 111 -5.00 9.29 5.95
CA LEU A 111 -4.06 8.21 5.70
C LEU A 111 -2.76 8.81 5.17
N ILE A 112 -1.65 8.41 5.72
CA ILE A 112 -0.31 8.81 5.28
C ILE A 112 0.43 7.56 4.84
N PHE A 113 1.00 7.61 3.64
CA PHE A 113 1.72 6.50 3.02
C PHE A 113 3.19 6.85 2.88
N GLY A 114 4.06 5.90 3.16
CA GLY A 114 5.50 5.99 2.94
C GLY A 114 5.93 5.62 1.51
N ASP A 115 4.98 5.41 0.62
CA ASP A 115 5.20 5.10 -0.80
C ASP A 115 4.15 5.84 -1.62
N ALA A 116 4.59 6.64 -2.59
CA ALA A 116 3.70 7.39 -3.47
C ALA A 116 3.13 6.52 -4.61
N ASP A 117 3.83 5.45 -4.97
CA ASP A 117 3.54 4.62 -6.13
C ASP A 117 2.70 3.39 -5.83
N TRP A 118 2.41 3.09 -4.57
CA TRP A 118 1.71 1.88 -4.13
C TRP A 118 0.33 1.65 -4.78
N MET A 119 -0.31 2.73 -5.30
CA MET A 119 -1.60 2.69 -6.01
C MET A 119 -1.47 2.77 -7.54
N THR A 120 -0.27 2.66 -8.08
CA THR A 120 -0.09 2.69 -9.54
C THR A 120 -0.61 1.41 -10.21
N THR A 121 -0.86 1.51 -11.52
CA THR A 121 -1.28 0.35 -12.32
C THR A 121 -0.23 -0.77 -12.26
N GLY A 122 1.06 -0.42 -12.17
CA GLY A 122 2.16 -1.38 -12.01
C GLY A 122 2.00 -2.20 -10.73
N GLU A 123 1.78 -1.54 -9.60
CA GLU A 123 1.57 -2.20 -8.30
C GLU A 123 0.28 -3.02 -8.26
N PHE A 124 -0.82 -2.52 -8.84
CA PHE A 124 -2.06 -3.28 -8.94
C PHE A 124 -1.93 -4.53 -9.82
N SER A 125 -1.10 -4.49 -10.84
CA SER A 125 -0.85 -5.65 -11.68
C SER A 125 -0.13 -6.77 -10.93
N LYS A 126 0.70 -6.45 -9.95
CA LYS A 126 1.38 -7.45 -9.10
C LYS A 126 0.39 -8.30 -8.30
N SER A 127 -0.78 -7.78 -7.93
CA SER A 127 -1.79 -8.53 -7.19
C SER A 127 -2.25 -9.79 -7.92
N ARG A 128 -2.23 -9.75 -9.25
CA ARG A 128 -2.65 -10.87 -10.11
C ARG A 128 -1.64 -12.02 -10.14
N TYR A 129 -0.35 -11.71 -9.94
CA TYR A 129 0.75 -12.66 -10.09
C TYR A 129 1.44 -13.03 -8.77
N TYR A 130 1.41 -12.14 -7.76
CA TYR A 130 2.18 -12.29 -6.53
C TYR A 130 1.33 -12.38 -5.27
N GLY A 131 0.00 -12.40 -5.41
CA GLY A 131 -0.91 -12.55 -4.26
C GLY A 131 -0.91 -11.35 -3.30
N VAL A 132 -0.48 -10.17 -3.77
CA VAL A 132 -0.52 -8.93 -2.98
C VAL A 132 -1.90 -8.26 -3.05
N ALA A 133 -2.23 -7.51 -2.03
CA ALA A 133 -3.59 -7.00 -1.81
C ALA A 133 -3.77 -5.50 -2.15
N ASN A 134 -2.86 -4.90 -2.95
CA ASN A 134 -2.89 -3.45 -3.21
C ASN A 134 -4.24 -2.95 -3.76
N GLY A 135 -4.81 -3.59 -4.77
CA GLY A 135 -6.09 -3.18 -5.36
C GLY A 135 -7.28 -3.25 -4.39
N PRO A 136 -7.58 -4.43 -3.80
CA PRO A 136 -8.64 -4.56 -2.81
C PRO A 136 -8.50 -3.62 -1.61
N LEU A 137 -7.27 -3.39 -1.16
CA LEU A 137 -6.99 -2.50 -0.05
C LEU A 137 -7.22 -1.04 -0.36
N THR A 138 -6.84 -0.59 -1.56
CA THR A 138 -7.17 0.76 -2.02
C THR A 138 -8.67 1.00 -1.91
N THR A 139 -9.48 0.06 -2.39
CA THR A 139 -10.94 0.14 -2.30
C THR A 139 -11.41 0.23 -0.86
N LEU A 140 -10.87 -0.60 0.04
CA LEU A 140 -11.24 -0.57 1.46
C LEU A 140 -10.84 0.74 2.14
N MET A 141 -9.65 1.26 1.87
CA MET A 141 -9.17 2.52 2.42
C MET A 141 -9.99 3.70 1.91
N CYS A 142 -10.30 3.76 0.62
CA CYS A 142 -11.19 4.79 0.06
C CYS A 142 -12.59 4.72 0.67
N SER A 143 -13.14 3.53 0.87
CA SER A 143 -14.44 3.35 1.52
C SER A 143 -14.42 3.85 2.96
N TRP A 144 -13.37 3.52 3.72
CA TRP A 144 -13.20 3.99 5.08
C TRP A 144 -13.06 5.53 5.13
N MET A 145 -12.27 6.13 4.24
CA MET A 145 -12.13 7.59 4.15
C MET A 145 -13.45 8.29 3.85
N ALA A 146 -14.31 7.68 3.04
CA ALA A 146 -15.63 8.18 2.68
C ALA A 146 -16.74 7.81 3.67
N ASP A 147 -16.39 7.23 4.83
CA ASP A 147 -17.35 6.74 5.84
C ASP A 147 -18.39 5.76 5.27
N TYR A 148 -18.02 5.00 4.26
CA TYR A 148 -18.87 4.06 3.52
C TYR A 148 -20.15 4.70 2.93
N GLN A 149 -20.19 6.04 2.84
CA GLN A 149 -21.37 6.79 2.33
C GLN A 149 -21.47 6.78 0.81
N TYR A 150 -20.35 6.56 0.13
CA TYR A 150 -20.28 6.55 -1.32
C TYR A 150 -19.92 5.15 -1.83
N PRO A 151 -20.64 4.68 -2.86
CA PRO A 151 -20.25 3.42 -3.50
C PRO A 151 -18.89 3.61 -4.16
N THR A 152 -17.93 2.74 -3.84
CA THR A 152 -16.62 2.69 -4.49
C THR A 152 -16.71 2.06 -5.88
N TYR A 153 -17.86 1.47 -6.20
CA TYR A 153 -18.16 0.91 -7.51
C TYR A 153 -19.19 1.78 -8.22
N PHE A 154 -18.76 2.47 -9.26
CA PHE A 154 -19.64 3.13 -10.21
C PHE A 154 -19.77 2.23 -11.44
N PRO A 155 -20.92 1.56 -11.65
CA PRO A 155 -21.14 0.87 -12.91
C PRO A 155 -21.06 1.90 -14.03
N ARG A 156 -20.09 1.76 -14.92
CA ARG A 156 -20.12 2.58 -16.14
C ARG A 156 -21.40 2.22 -16.90
N PRO A 157 -22.22 3.20 -17.27
CA PRO A 157 -23.33 2.92 -18.17
C PRO A 157 -22.74 2.25 -19.42
N ALA A 158 -23.41 1.20 -19.90
CA ALA A 158 -23.00 0.53 -21.12
C ALA A 158 -22.85 1.60 -22.21
N GLN A 159 -21.66 1.74 -22.76
CA GLN A 159 -21.42 2.64 -23.87
C GLN A 159 -22.18 2.09 -25.06
N PRO A 160 -23.07 2.85 -25.70
CA PRO A 160 -23.90 2.35 -26.78
C PRO A 160 -23.14 1.96 -28.05
N ASP A 161 -21.82 2.20 -28.08
CA ASP A 161 -21.00 1.95 -29.27
C ASP A 161 -19.66 1.28 -28.95
N ASN A 162 -19.75 0.05 -28.42
CA ASN A 162 -18.57 -0.81 -28.23
C ASN A 162 -18.40 -1.84 -29.36
N HIS A 163 -19.13 -1.70 -30.48
CA HIS A 163 -19.02 -2.64 -31.57
C HIS A 163 -18.25 -2.02 -32.74
N LEU A 164 -16.95 -2.31 -32.79
CA LEU A 164 -16.18 -2.16 -34.03
C LEU A 164 -16.77 -3.18 -35.04
N LYS A 165 -17.59 -2.71 -35.98
CA LYS A 165 -18.00 -3.50 -37.13
C LYS A 165 -16.84 -3.48 -38.13
N LEU A 166 -15.96 -4.49 -38.04
CA LEU A 166 -14.99 -4.73 -39.10
C LEU A 166 -15.73 -5.42 -40.26
N SER A 167 -15.98 -4.66 -41.34
CA SER A 167 -16.38 -5.28 -42.60
C SER A 167 -15.15 -5.93 -43.22
N TYR A 168 -15.05 -7.25 -43.14
CA TYR A 168 -14.14 -8.00 -43.99
C TYR A 168 -14.67 -7.99 -45.43
N SER A 169 -14.08 -7.19 -46.30
CA SER A 169 -14.21 -7.44 -47.73
C SER A 169 -13.26 -8.60 -48.07
N HIS A 170 -13.79 -9.79 -48.21
CA HIS A 170 -13.10 -10.85 -48.88
C HIS A 170 -13.10 -10.52 -50.37
N GLU A 171 -12.07 -9.84 -50.86
CA GLU A 171 -11.67 -9.93 -52.24
C GLU A 171 -10.55 -10.96 -52.26
N GLY A 172 -10.90 -12.22 -52.50
CA GLY A 172 -9.99 -13.25 -52.92
C GLY A 172 -9.91 -13.25 -54.45
N PRO A 173 -8.77 -13.67 -55.03
CA PRO A 173 -8.56 -13.72 -56.50
C PRO A 173 -9.45 -14.72 -57.18
#